data_55d96c311db0edc313770a06f0b8b4e4
#
_entry.id   55d96c311db0edc313770a06f0b8b4e4
#
_cell.length_a   1.000
_cell.length_b   1.000
_cell.length_c   1.000
_cell.angle_alpha   90.00
_cell.angle_beta   90.00
_cell.angle_gamma   90.00
#
_symmetry.space_group_name_H-M   'P 1'
#
loop_
_entity.id
_entity.type
_entity.pdbx_description
1 polymer ?
#
loop_
_entity_poly.entity_id
_entity_poly.type
_entity_poly.pdbx_seq_one_letter_code
_entity_poly.pdbx_strand_id
1 'polypeptide(L)'
;SEDEHGEKIQTLKEGLLNGRKALNFDEGSIILSPNKHSQETVLYLQSACNPVGSNNNTLVKHTKAGRIETESLVSMWITTFPPKGVKDYVLTKGIFQRVLLYWAEWNTDKRMNVSMLRMNSAFKRMPKVSVDYKQITDYFNSLTKRLRDRLLNLSETPFTEWEQMPRPQQEEMIQSHMHEMFSADDTFYNACYDAIEDYYSLLNGLAPGISEVVSSFMPAVENYTVIFATHMAMIEGVWEVTGDHVDMAKDILYDLTKNLIL
;
A
#
# COMPACT_ATOMS: atom_id res chain seq x y z
N SER A 1 9.87 -33.72 10.52
CA SER A 1 9.63 -35.07 9.94
C SER A 1 10.92 -35.62 9.38
N GLU A 2 11.15 -36.90 9.55
CA GLU A 2 12.27 -37.61 8.93
C GLU A 2 11.71 -38.39 7.72
N ASP A 3 12.48 -38.48 6.65
CA ASP A 3 12.14 -39.31 5.50
C ASP A 3 12.41 -40.79 5.80
N GLU A 4 12.08 -41.68 4.85
CA GLU A 4 12.30 -43.13 4.98
C GLU A 4 13.78 -43.52 5.12
N HIS A 5 14.72 -42.59 4.95
CA HIS A 5 16.16 -42.76 5.07
C HIS A 5 16.75 -42.04 6.28
N GLY A 6 15.91 -41.46 7.16
CA GLY A 6 16.35 -40.77 8.39
C GLY A 6 16.91 -39.36 8.14
N GLU A 7 16.80 -38.82 6.94
CA GLU A 7 17.16 -37.43 6.67
C GLU A 7 16.07 -36.48 7.18
N LYS A 8 16.50 -35.44 7.91
CA LYS A 8 15.57 -34.40 8.38
C LYS A 8 15.05 -33.60 7.20
N ILE A 9 13.79 -33.84 6.83
CA ILE A 9 13.10 -33.01 5.87
C ILE A 9 12.93 -31.61 6.49
N GLN A 10 13.74 -30.65 6.07
CA GLN A 10 13.51 -29.24 6.38
C GLN A 10 12.32 -28.74 5.55
N THR A 11 11.14 -28.77 6.14
CA THR A 11 9.99 -28.06 5.58
C THR A 11 10.27 -26.56 5.71
N LEU A 12 10.62 -25.92 4.61
CA LEU A 12 10.65 -24.45 4.53
C LEU A 12 9.23 -23.93 4.78
N LYS A 13 9.03 -23.31 5.93
CA LYS A 13 7.76 -22.58 6.17
C LYS A 13 7.77 -21.34 5.31
N GLU A 14 6.68 -21.14 4.57
CA GLU A 14 6.44 -19.91 3.83
C GLU A 14 6.64 -18.70 4.74
N GLY A 15 7.48 -17.78 4.30
CA GLY A 15 7.72 -16.51 5.00
C GLY A 15 6.50 -15.60 4.96
N LEU A 16 6.43 -14.67 5.90
CA LEU A 16 5.34 -13.69 6.01
C LEU A 16 5.19 -12.82 4.74
N LEU A 17 6.29 -12.59 4.02
CA LEU A 17 6.33 -11.75 2.82
C LEU A 17 6.11 -12.52 1.51
N ASN A 18 5.89 -13.84 1.56
CA ASN A 18 5.66 -14.62 0.36
C ASN A 18 4.21 -14.50 -0.12
N GLY A 19 4.05 -14.25 -1.42
CA GLY A 19 2.76 -14.11 -2.09
C GLY A 19 2.09 -12.75 -1.90
N ARG A 20 0.80 -12.66 -2.22
CA ARG A 20 -0.01 -11.44 -2.13
C ARG A 20 -0.66 -11.34 -0.76
N LYS A 21 -0.32 -10.32 0.02
CA LYS A 21 -0.79 -10.16 1.41
C LYS A 21 -1.03 -8.70 1.76
N ALA A 22 -1.98 -8.48 2.67
CA ALA A 22 -2.11 -7.23 3.39
C ALA A 22 -1.56 -7.46 4.81
N LEU A 23 -0.60 -6.64 5.22
CA LEU A 23 0.05 -6.72 6.52
C LEU A 23 -0.29 -5.48 7.35
N ASN A 24 -0.65 -5.68 8.60
CA ASN A 24 -0.84 -4.62 9.57
C ASN A 24 0.21 -4.74 10.67
N PHE A 25 1.01 -3.68 10.85
CA PHE A 25 1.98 -3.56 11.92
C PHE A 25 1.51 -2.51 12.92
N ASP A 26 1.17 -2.92 14.11
CA ASP A 26 0.70 -2.03 15.17
C ASP A 26 1.81 -1.14 15.76
N GLU A 27 3.07 -1.56 15.65
CA GLU A 27 4.24 -0.79 16.06
C GLU A 27 5.36 -0.89 15.01
N GLY A 28 5.48 0.16 14.22
CA GLY A 28 6.45 0.25 13.12
C GLY A 28 7.81 0.82 13.49
N SER A 29 8.01 1.23 14.74
CA SER A 29 9.29 1.81 15.18
C SER A 29 10.48 0.91 14.95
N ILE A 30 10.28 -0.41 14.97
CA ILE A 30 11.31 -1.42 14.67
C ILE A 30 11.83 -1.27 13.24
N ILE A 31 10.97 -0.90 12.28
CA ILE A 31 11.33 -0.71 10.88
C ILE A 31 12.16 0.56 10.70
N LEU A 32 11.80 1.61 11.43
CA LEU A 32 12.45 2.92 11.39
C LEU A 32 13.67 3.00 12.33
N SER A 33 13.81 2.03 13.24
CA SER A 33 14.86 2.00 14.26
C SER A 33 16.24 1.71 13.65
N PRO A 34 17.29 2.36 14.17
CA PRO A 34 18.65 2.26 13.66
C PRO A 34 19.38 0.97 14.01
N ASN A 35 18.75 -0.16 13.99
CA ASN A 35 19.33 -1.45 14.33
C ASN A 35 20.02 -2.08 13.10
N LYS A 36 21.15 -2.80 13.29
CA LYS A 36 21.89 -3.47 12.20
C LYS A 36 21.02 -4.47 11.42
N HIS A 37 20.06 -5.10 12.09
CA HIS A 37 19.11 -6.02 11.46
C HIS A 37 17.95 -5.32 10.73
N SER A 38 17.66 -4.05 11.05
CA SER A 38 16.58 -3.30 10.40
C SER A 38 16.92 -2.88 8.96
N GLN A 39 18.21 -2.73 8.63
CA GLN A 39 18.60 -2.37 7.26
C GLN A 39 18.19 -3.46 6.25
N GLU A 40 18.44 -4.72 6.57
CA GLU A 40 18.05 -5.85 5.73
C GLU A 40 16.51 -5.95 5.63
N THR A 41 15.82 -5.75 6.76
CA THR A 41 14.35 -5.73 6.80
C THR A 41 13.78 -4.61 5.94
N VAL A 42 14.33 -3.40 6.01
CA VAL A 42 13.89 -2.27 5.17
C VAL A 42 14.04 -2.58 3.69
N LEU A 43 15.14 -3.18 3.27
CA LEU A 43 15.35 -3.58 1.87
C LEU A 43 14.35 -4.64 1.41
N TYR A 44 14.04 -5.62 2.26
CA TYR A 44 13.01 -6.62 1.95
C TYR A 44 11.61 -6.01 1.85
N LEU A 45 11.25 -5.12 2.76
CA LEU A 45 9.96 -4.42 2.71
C LEU A 45 9.85 -3.53 1.48
N GLN A 46 10.94 -2.86 1.11
CA GLN A 46 11.01 -2.03 -0.09
C GLN A 46 10.73 -2.84 -1.37
N SER A 47 11.35 -4.01 -1.49
CA SER A 47 11.12 -4.91 -2.62
C SER A 47 9.72 -5.51 -2.58
N ALA A 48 9.20 -5.85 -1.40
CA ALA A 48 7.86 -6.39 -1.22
C ALA A 48 6.73 -5.43 -1.59
N CYS A 49 7.00 -4.12 -1.52
CA CYS A 49 6.03 -3.05 -1.86
C CYS A 49 6.23 -2.51 -3.28
N ASN A 50 7.06 -3.12 -4.11
CA ASN A 50 7.18 -2.69 -5.50
C ASN A 50 5.89 -2.98 -6.28
N PRO A 51 5.56 -2.16 -7.30
CA PRO A 51 4.41 -2.40 -8.15
C PRO A 51 4.45 -3.77 -8.83
N VAL A 52 3.27 -4.31 -9.11
CA VAL A 52 3.12 -5.57 -9.86
C VAL A 52 3.76 -5.41 -11.24
N GLY A 53 4.48 -6.43 -11.68
CA GLY A 53 5.16 -6.43 -12.98
C GLY A 53 6.54 -5.77 -12.97
N SER A 54 6.99 -5.21 -11.83
CA SER A 54 8.39 -4.81 -11.72
C SER A 54 9.26 -6.07 -11.55
N ASN A 55 10.38 -6.13 -12.27
CA ASN A 55 11.35 -7.24 -12.16
C ASN A 55 11.99 -7.37 -10.76
N ASN A 56 11.62 -6.49 -9.83
CA ASN A 56 12.20 -6.39 -8.50
C ASN A 56 11.30 -6.95 -7.39
N ASN A 57 10.21 -7.65 -7.73
CA ASN A 57 9.33 -8.27 -6.73
C ASN A 57 9.84 -9.63 -6.24
N THR A 58 10.84 -10.20 -6.90
CA THR A 58 11.46 -11.44 -6.50
C THR A 58 12.61 -11.16 -5.54
N LEU A 59 12.44 -11.60 -4.30
CA LEU A 59 13.49 -11.56 -3.28
C LEU A 59 14.29 -12.86 -3.35
N VAL A 60 15.59 -12.75 -3.58
CA VAL A 60 16.50 -13.90 -3.60
C VAL A 60 17.37 -13.86 -2.36
N LYS A 61 17.30 -14.91 -1.54
CA LYS A 61 18.16 -15.08 -0.37
C LYS A 61 18.99 -16.34 -0.50
N HIS A 62 20.29 -16.20 -0.40
CA HIS A 62 21.21 -17.34 -0.32
C HIS A 62 21.40 -17.73 1.14
N THR A 63 21.05 -18.96 1.48
CA THR A 63 21.23 -19.54 2.80
C THR A 63 22.18 -20.72 2.73
N LYS A 64 22.63 -21.23 3.89
CA LYS A 64 23.42 -22.47 3.94
C LYS A 64 22.67 -23.69 3.38
N ALA A 65 21.32 -23.64 3.38
CA ALA A 65 20.45 -24.70 2.87
C ALA A 65 20.12 -24.53 1.37
N GLY A 66 20.59 -23.48 0.71
CA GLY A 66 20.34 -23.22 -0.71
C GLY A 66 19.79 -21.83 -1.00
N ARG A 67 19.42 -21.61 -2.27
CA ARG A 67 18.80 -20.39 -2.76
C ARG A 67 17.30 -20.43 -2.45
N ILE A 68 16.80 -19.40 -1.79
CA ILE A 68 15.38 -19.20 -1.54
C ILE A 68 14.93 -18.03 -2.42
N GLU A 69 13.93 -18.26 -3.25
CA GLU A 69 13.24 -17.22 -4.01
C GLU A 69 11.88 -16.97 -3.37
N THR A 70 11.55 -15.71 -3.19
CA THR A 70 10.26 -15.29 -2.63
C THR A 70 9.69 -14.23 -3.57
N GLU A 71 8.57 -14.52 -4.16
CA GLU A 71 7.80 -13.52 -4.89
C GLU A 71 6.86 -12.82 -3.91
N SER A 72 7.03 -11.51 -3.76
CA SER A 72 6.34 -10.74 -2.73
C SER A 72 5.54 -9.60 -3.36
N LEU A 73 4.26 -9.53 -3.02
CA LEU A 73 3.39 -8.43 -3.35
C LEU A 73 2.56 -8.09 -2.11
N VAL A 74 3.02 -7.10 -1.36
CA VAL A 74 2.47 -6.81 -0.04
C VAL A 74 2.01 -5.37 0.04
N SER A 75 0.75 -5.19 0.45
CA SER A 75 0.25 -3.90 0.93
C SER A 75 0.42 -3.83 2.44
N MET A 76 0.97 -2.73 2.95
CA MET A 76 1.25 -2.59 4.37
C MET A 76 0.58 -1.37 4.97
N TRP A 77 -0.01 -1.56 6.13
CA TRP A 77 -0.45 -0.51 7.02
C TRP A 77 0.43 -0.55 8.28
N ILE A 78 1.09 0.56 8.60
CA ILE A 78 2.04 0.64 9.69
C ILE A 78 1.64 1.81 10.58
N THR A 79 1.36 1.55 11.86
CA THR A 79 1.22 2.59 12.87
C THR A 79 2.51 2.68 13.68
N THR A 80 2.95 3.89 13.98
CA THR A 80 4.17 4.11 14.77
C THR A 80 4.10 5.43 15.52
N PHE A 81 4.85 5.52 16.61
CA PHE A 81 5.13 6.82 17.21
C PHE A 81 6.11 7.63 16.36
N PRO A 82 6.08 8.96 16.45
CA PRO A 82 7.07 9.80 15.78
C PRO A 82 8.49 9.31 16.12
N PRO A 83 9.29 8.95 15.12
CA PRO A 83 10.65 8.52 15.40
C PRO A 83 11.44 9.70 15.97
N LYS A 84 12.16 9.48 17.06
CA LYS A 84 13.07 10.48 17.66
C LYS A 84 14.24 10.88 16.75
N GLY A 85 14.39 10.17 15.64
CA GLY A 85 15.34 10.41 14.56
C GLY A 85 15.16 9.34 13.50
N VAL A 86 15.14 9.74 12.25
CA VAL A 86 15.17 8.84 11.09
C VAL A 86 16.61 8.81 10.61
N LYS A 87 17.20 7.63 10.48
CA LYS A 87 18.56 7.54 9.97
C LYS A 87 18.63 7.83 8.50
N ASP A 88 19.75 8.42 8.08
CA ASP A 88 20.03 8.79 6.70
C ASP A 88 19.79 7.64 5.69
N TYR A 89 20.06 6.39 6.08
CA TYR A 89 19.83 5.26 5.19
C TYR A 89 18.35 4.98 4.91
N VAL A 90 17.45 5.31 5.85
CA VAL A 90 15.99 5.18 5.64
C VAL A 90 15.52 6.24 4.64
N LEU A 91 16.08 7.45 4.75
CA LEU A 91 15.82 8.55 3.81
C LEU A 91 16.40 8.26 2.42
N THR A 92 17.63 7.72 2.37
CA THR A 92 18.37 7.54 1.12
C THR A 92 18.06 6.24 0.38
N LYS A 93 17.47 5.23 1.03
CA LYS A 93 17.19 3.91 0.42
C LYS A 93 15.82 3.82 -0.27
N GLY A 94 15.12 4.92 -0.46
CA GLY A 94 13.91 5.00 -1.27
C GLY A 94 12.67 4.32 -0.67
N ILE A 95 12.65 4.00 0.64
CA ILE A 95 11.43 3.48 1.28
C ILE A 95 10.31 4.53 1.24
N PHE A 96 10.66 5.79 1.44
CA PHE A 96 9.70 6.89 1.42
C PHE A 96 9.10 7.16 0.04
N GLN A 97 9.75 6.71 -1.02
CA GLN A 97 9.20 6.74 -2.39
C GLN A 97 8.05 5.73 -2.60
N ARG A 98 7.78 4.87 -1.62
CA ARG A 98 6.81 3.78 -1.68
C ARG A 98 5.78 3.81 -0.56
N VAL A 99 5.92 4.75 0.37
CA VAL A 99 5.09 4.83 1.58
C VAL A 99 4.37 6.17 1.62
N LEU A 100 3.06 6.13 1.75
CA LEU A 100 2.28 7.31 2.08
C LEU A 100 2.29 7.50 3.59
N LEU A 101 2.78 8.65 4.05
CA LEU A 101 2.84 8.97 5.46
C LEU A 101 1.63 9.80 5.86
N TYR A 102 0.96 9.38 6.92
CA TYR A 102 -0.07 10.16 7.57
C TYR A 102 0.38 10.55 8.98
N TRP A 103 0.50 11.85 9.21
CA TRP A 103 0.85 12.40 10.51
C TRP A 103 -0.41 12.83 11.25
N ALA A 104 -0.75 12.14 12.33
CA ALA A 104 -1.84 12.53 13.19
C ALA A 104 -1.32 13.46 14.30
N GLU A 105 -1.67 14.74 14.23
CA GLU A 105 -1.39 15.67 15.32
C GLU A 105 -2.16 15.30 16.60
N TRP A 106 -1.44 15.11 17.68
CA TRP A 106 -1.99 14.87 19.01
C TRP A 106 -1.85 16.13 19.87
N ASN A 107 -2.82 17.01 19.81
CA ASN A 107 -2.93 18.09 20.76
C ASN A 107 -3.60 17.62 22.08
N THR A 108 -3.57 18.46 23.10
CA THR A 108 -4.12 18.16 24.44
C THR A 108 -5.60 17.82 24.38
N ASP A 109 -6.38 18.50 23.54
CA ASP A 109 -7.82 18.30 23.42
C ASP A 109 -8.15 16.94 22.80
N LYS A 110 -7.42 16.55 21.73
CA LYS A 110 -7.56 15.20 21.13
C LYS A 110 -7.19 14.11 22.12
N ARG A 111 -6.10 14.30 22.90
CA ARG A 111 -5.69 13.36 23.96
C ARG A 111 -6.76 13.22 25.03
N MET A 112 -7.31 14.35 25.48
CA MET A 112 -8.36 14.37 26.50
C MET A 112 -9.63 13.67 25.97
N ASN A 113 -10.05 13.98 24.73
CA ASN A 113 -11.19 13.32 24.10
C ASN A 113 -11.01 11.79 24.01
N VAL A 114 -9.85 11.32 23.58
CA VAL A 114 -9.57 9.86 23.52
C VAL A 114 -9.57 9.24 24.93
N SER A 115 -9.02 9.94 25.93
CA SER A 115 -9.06 9.45 27.31
C SER A 115 -10.49 9.37 27.83
N MET A 116 -11.32 10.38 27.57
CA MET A 116 -12.75 10.38 27.92
C MET A 116 -13.50 9.25 27.21
N LEU A 117 -13.24 9.03 25.92
CA LEU A 117 -13.83 7.93 25.16
C LEU A 117 -13.44 6.57 25.75
N ARG A 118 -12.17 6.37 26.13
CA ARG A 118 -11.69 5.13 26.77
C ARG A 118 -12.39 4.92 28.13
N MET A 119 -12.49 5.96 28.95
CA MET A 119 -13.18 5.87 30.25
C MET A 119 -14.67 5.55 30.05
N ASN A 120 -15.35 6.22 29.15
CA ASN A 120 -16.75 5.94 28.83
C ASN A 120 -16.97 4.52 28.30
N SER A 121 -16.06 4.04 27.47
CA SER A 121 -16.06 2.66 26.94
C SER A 121 -15.87 1.65 28.07
N ALA A 122 -14.90 1.88 28.97
CA ALA A 122 -14.64 1.00 30.10
C ALA A 122 -15.86 0.85 31.03
N PHE A 123 -16.65 1.92 31.20
CA PHE A 123 -17.89 1.89 31.96
C PHE A 123 -19.15 1.56 31.14
N LYS A 124 -18.99 1.09 29.89
CA LYS A 124 -20.11 0.73 28.99
C LYS A 124 -21.12 1.88 28.78
N ARG A 125 -20.69 3.11 28.89
CA ARG A 125 -21.51 4.30 28.71
C ARG A 125 -21.60 4.78 27.26
N MET A 126 -20.77 4.23 26.39
CA MET A 126 -20.84 4.53 24.95
C MET A 126 -21.83 3.57 24.27
N PRO A 127 -22.66 4.08 23.36
CA PRO A 127 -23.42 3.22 22.48
C PRO A 127 -22.41 2.35 21.71
N LYS A 128 -22.69 1.07 21.61
CA LYS A 128 -21.90 0.19 20.72
C LYS A 128 -22.08 0.74 19.31
N VAL A 129 -21.03 1.24 18.72
CA VAL A 129 -21.02 1.52 17.29
C VAL A 129 -21.11 0.16 16.61
N SER A 130 -22.29 -0.15 16.10
CA SER A 130 -22.46 -1.35 15.28
C SER A 130 -21.89 -1.03 13.90
N VAL A 131 -20.72 -1.58 13.59
CA VAL A 131 -20.22 -1.57 12.22
C VAL A 131 -21.03 -2.62 11.46
N ASP A 132 -21.70 -2.23 10.41
CA ASP A 132 -22.37 -3.17 9.51
C ASP A 132 -21.34 -3.89 8.63
N TYR A 133 -20.76 -4.92 9.21
CA TYR A 133 -19.77 -5.76 8.51
C TYR A 133 -20.37 -6.41 7.25
N LYS A 134 -21.69 -6.64 7.24
CA LYS A 134 -22.35 -7.21 6.07
C LYS A 134 -22.31 -6.22 4.90
N GLN A 135 -22.66 -4.96 5.13
CA GLN A 135 -22.63 -3.92 4.10
C GLN A 135 -21.20 -3.76 3.53
N ILE A 136 -20.19 -3.77 4.39
CA ILE A 136 -18.78 -3.72 3.97
C ILE A 136 -18.41 -4.94 3.12
N THR A 137 -18.79 -6.14 3.58
CA THR A 137 -18.51 -7.37 2.83
C THR A 137 -19.22 -7.40 1.49
N ASP A 138 -20.50 -7.02 1.45
CA ASP A 138 -21.29 -6.97 0.21
C ASP A 138 -20.70 -5.96 -0.79
N TYR A 139 -20.21 -4.83 -0.30
CA TYR A 139 -19.49 -3.84 -1.12
C TYR A 139 -18.23 -4.45 -1.76
N PHE A 140 -17.33 -5.05 -0.96
CA PHE A 140 -16.11 -5.66 -1.49
C PHE A 140 -16.39 -6.84 -2.43
N ASN A 141 -17.41 -7.64 -2.15
CA ASN A 141 -17.82 -8.72 -3.05
C ASN A 141 -18.32 -8.18 -4.40
N SER A 142 -19.13 -7.12 -4.36
CA SER A 142 -19.60 -6.44 -5.58
C SER A 142 -18.45 -5.88 -6.40
N LEU A 143 -17.48 -5.25 -5.73
CA LEU A 143 -16.28 -4.71 -6.36
C LEU A 143 -15.44 -5.81 -7.01
N THR A 144 -15.14 -6.88 -6.28
CA THR A 144 -14.40 -8.03 -6.77
C THR A 144 -15.10 -8.67 -7.98
N LYS A 145 -16.43 -8.77 -7.92
CA LYS A 145 -17.22 -9.29 -9.04
C LYS A 145 -17.06 -8.40 -10.29
N ARG A 146 -17.17 -7.08 -10.15
CA ARG A 146 -17.02 -6.14 -11.29
C ARG A 146 -15.63 -6.22 -11.91
N LEU A 147 -14.57 -6.26 -11.09
CA LEU A 147 -13.20 -6.40 -11.57
C LEU A 147 -13.01 -7.72 -12.34
N ARG A 148 -13.52 -8.82 -11.80
CA ARG A 148 -13.48 -10.12 -12.47
C ARG A 148 -14.24 -10.08 -13.79
N ASP A 149 -15.46 -9.59 -13.81
CA ASP A 149 -16.30 -9.53 -15.01
C ASP A 149 -15.62 -8.67 -16.10
N ARG A 150 -14.96 -7.56 -15.72
CA ARG A 150 -14.13 -6.77 -16.63
C ARG A 150 -12.96 -7.54 -17.20
N LEU A 151 -12.22 -8.24 -16.34
CA LEU A 151 -11.08 -9.09 -16.75
C LEU A 151 -11.52 -10.16 -17.74
N LEU A 152 -12.63 -10.86 -17.45
CA LEU A 152 -13.15 -11.92 -18.32
C LEU A 152 -13.60 -11.39 -19.67
N ASN A 153 -14.14 -10.17 -19.71
CA ASN A 153 -14.48 -9.50 -20.96
C ASN A 153 -13.24 -9.13 -21.77
N LEU A 154 -12.17 -8.66 -21.12
CA LEU A 154 -10.93 -8.30 -21.80
C LEU A 154 -10.19 -9.53 -22.34
N SER A 155 -10.18 -10.61 -21.59
CA SER A 155 -9.54 -11.87 -21.97
C SER A 155 -10.41 -12.79 -22.84
N GLU A 156 -11.66 -12.39 -23.14
CA GLU A 156 -12.66 -13.20 -23.84
C GLU A 156 -12.85 -14.60 -23.20
N THR A 157 -12.61 -14.71 -21.88
CA THR A 157 -12.67 -15.98 -21.16
C THR A 157 -14.05 -16.20 -20.53
N PRO A 158 -14.74 -17.34 -20.80
CA PRO A 158 -15.98 -17.67 -20.14
C PRO A 158 -15.82 -17.87 -18.63
N PHE A 159 -16.82 -17.43 -17.84
CA PHE A 159 -16.78 -17.59 -16.38
C PHE A 159 -16.60 -19.04 -15.93
N THR A 160 -17.21 -20.01 -16.63
CA THR A 160 -17.07 -21.44 -16.35
C THR A 160 -15.66 -21.96 -16.55
N GLU A 161 -14.92 -21.40 -17.47
CA GLU A 161 -13.51 -21.72 -17.70
C GLU A 161 -12.64 -21.10 -16.59
N TRP A 162 -12.90 -19.84 -16.23
CA TRP A 162 -12.24 -19.17 -15.12
C TRP A 162 -12.37 -19.94 -13.79
N GLU A 163 -13.57 -20.43 -13.46
CA GLU A 163 -13.80 -21.16 -12.21
C GLU A 163 -13.01 -22.47 -12.15
N GLN A 164 -12.74 -23.11 -13.31
CA GLN A 164 -11.98 -24.35 -13.39
C GLN A 164 -10.47 -24.11 -13.55
N MET A 165 -10.08 -22.88 -13.84
CA MET A 165 -8.69 -22.51 -14.07
C MET A 165 -7.88 -22.59 -12.77
N PRO A 166 -6.69 -23.25 -12.79
CA PRO A 166 -5.79 -23.25 -11.66
C PRO A 166 -5.37 -21.84 -11.27
N ARG A 167 -5.22 -21.58 -9.97
CA ARG A 167 -4.88 -20.27 -9.44
C ARG A 167 -3.66 -19.59 -10.11
N PRO A 168 -2.55 -20.28 -10.39
CA PRO A 168 -1.43 -19.67 -11.11
C PRO A 168 -1.80 -19.12 -12.49
N GLN A 169 -2.67 -19.82 -13.24
CA GLN A 169 -3.14 -19.34 -14.53
C GLN A 169 -4.10 -18.15 -14.40
N GLN A 170 -4.95 -18.13 -13.37
CA GLN A 170 -5.77 -16.96 -13.06
C GLN A 170 -4.89 -15.74 -12.75
N GLU A 171 -3.81 -15.93 -12.01
CA GLU A 171 -2.85 -14.86 -11.66
C GLU A 171 -2.10 -14.36 -12.90
N GLU A 172 -1.70 -15.24 -13.80
CA GLU A 172 -1.07 -14.89 -15.08
C GLU A 172 -2.02 -14.06 -15.96
N MET A 173 -3.29 -14.48 -16.07
CA MET A 173 -4.33 -13.73 -16.78
C MET A 173 -4.55 -12.34 -16.19
N ILE A 174 -4.62 -12.21 -14.88
CA ILE A 174 -4.73 -10.91 -14.21
C ILE A 174 -3.52 -10.03 -14.57
N GLN A 175 -2.31 -10.56 -14.53
CA GLN A 175 -1.10 -9.80 -14.83
C GLN A 175 -1.06 -9.33 -16.29
N SER A 176 -1.45 -10.20 -17.23
CA SER A 176 -1.40 -9.87 -18.66
C SER A 176 -2.38 -8.78 -19.08
N HIS A 177 -3.55 -8.67 -18.40
CA HIS A 177 -4.60 -7.70 -18.75
C HIS A 177 -4.71 -6.51 -17.78
N MET A 178 -3.87 -6.46 -16.74
CA MET A 178 -4.00 -5.45 -15.69
C MET A 178 -3.88 -4.03 -16.21
N HIS A 179 -3.02 -3.80 -17.21
CA HIS A 179 -2.83 -2.48 -17.83
C HIS A 179 -3.99 -2.06 -18.75
N GLU A 180 -4.88 -2.98 -19.10
CA GLU A 180 -6.06 -2.74 -19.92
C GLU A 180 -7.34 -2.59 -19.09
N MET A 181 -7.25 -2.83 -17.76
CA MET A 181 -8.41 -2.78 -16.88
C MET A 181 -9.04 -1.38 -16.83
N PHE A 182 -8.20 -0.36 -16.87
CA PHE A 182 -8.61 1.05 -16.85
C PHE A 182 -8.01 1.78 -18.04
N SER A 183 -8.76 2.74 -18.58
CA SER A 183 -8.29 3.73 -19.52
C SER A 183 -8.22 5.10 -18.84
N ALA A 184 -7.51 6.03 -19.43
CA ALA A 184 -7.47 7.42 -19.00
C ALA A 184 -7.81 8.32 -20.17
N ASP A 185 -8.58 9.37 -19.93
CA ASP A 185 -8.87 10.39 -20.91
C ASP A 185 -7.83 11.54 -20.89
N ASP A 186 -7.96 12.48 -21.83
CA ASP A 186 -7.04 13.61 -21.90
C ASP A 186 -7.10 14.51 -20.66
N THR A 187 -8.25 14.58 -19.98
CA THR A 187 -8.41 15.39 -18.75
C THR A 187 -7.62 14.82 -17.59
N PHE A 188 -7.47 13.48 -17.52
CA PHE A 188 -6.67 12.80 -16.52
C PHE A 188 -5.21 13.28 -16.54
N TYR A 189 -4.59 13.31 -17.72
CA TYR A 189 -3.18 13.70 -17.84
C TYR A 189 -2.94 15.15 -17.45
N ASN A 190 -3.85 16.05 -17.85
CA ASN A 190 -3.77 17.46 -17.49
C ASN A 190 -3.91 17.64 -15.97
N ALA A 191 -4.90 17.00 -15.35
CA ALA A 191 -5.12 17.07 -13.90
C ALA A 191 -3.95 16.46 -13.10
N CYS A 192 -3.34 15.38 -13.58
CA CYS A 192 -2.11 14.84 -12.97
C CYS A 192 -0.97 15.85 -13.00
N TYR A 193 -0.81 16.57 -14.11
CA TYR A 193 0.23 17.59 -14.25
C TYR A 193 0.01 18.73 -13.26
N ASP A 194 -1.21 19.24 -13.19
CA ASP A 194 -1.60 20.30 -12.26
C ASP A 194 -1.43 19.85 -10.80
N ALA A 195 -1.77 18.60 -10.49
CA ALA A 195 -1.60 18.05 -9.16
C ALA A 195 -0.11 17.98 -8.76
N ILE A 196 0.75 17.56 -9.67
CA ILE A 196 2.21 17.50 -9.46
C ILE A 196 2.76 18.91 -9.21
N GLU A 197 2.37 19.90 -10.02
CA GLU A 197 2.79 21.29 -9.81
C GLU A 197 2.39 21.81 -8.43
N ASP A 198 1.16 21.53 -8.00
CA ASP A 198 0.67 21.92 -6.69
C ASP A 198 1.46 21.25 -5.55
N TYR A 199 1.79 19.97 -5.67
CA TYR A 199 2.61 19.27 -4.66
C TYR A 199 4.01 19.86 -4.57
N TYR A 200 4.66 20.11 -5.71
CA TYR A 200 6.00 20.72 -5.71
C TYR A 200 5.97 22.18 -5.24
N SER A 201 4.86 22.88 -5.41
CA SER A 201 4.70 24.25 -4.86
C SER A 201 4.81 24.28 -3.33
N LEU A 202 4.43 23.19 -2.64
CA LEU A 202 4.58 23.05 -1.18
C LEU A 202 6.05 23.07 -0.73
N LEU A 203 6.99 22.76 -1.63
CA LEU A 203 8.43 22.81 -1.31
C LEU A 203 8.97 24.25 -1.33
N ASN A 204 8.24 25.16 -1.99
CA ASN A 204 8.65 26.55 -2.10
C ASN A 204 8.64 27.24 -0.73
N GLY A 205 9.75 27.85 -0.38
CA GLY A 205 9.91 28.54 0.90
C GLY A 205 10.35 27.68 2.08
N LEU A 206 10.52 26.35 1.87
CA LEU A 206 11.12 25.47 2.87
C LEU A 206 12.63 25.69 2.98
N ALA A 207 13.19 25.51 4.17
CA ALA A 207 14.62 25.46 4.35
C ALA A 207 15.23 24.30 3.52
N PRO A 208 16.42 24.47 2.92
CA PRO A 208 16.99 23.49 1.98
C PRO A 208 17.02 22.05 2.52
N GLY A 209 17.39 21.84 3.78
CA GLY A 209 17.42 20.49 4.39
C GLY A 209 16.03 19.88 4.57
N ILE A 210 15.00 20.69 4.84
CA ILE A 210 13.61 20.21 4.93
C ILE A 210 13.08 19.92 3.54
N SER A 211 13.33 20.80 2.59
CA SER A 211 12.94 20.62 1.18
C SER A 211 13.50 19.31 0.60
N GLU A 212 14.75 18.98 0.89
CA GLU A 212 15.38 17.73 0.44
C GLU A 212 14.68 16.51 1.03
N VAL A 213 14.37 16.52 2.32
CA VAL A 213 13.64 15.41 2.97
C VAL A 213 12.25 15.29 2.37
N VAL A 214 11.48 16.38 2.27
CA VAL A 214 10.11 16.34 1.75
C VAL A 214 10.09 15.91 0.29
N SER A 215 11.02 16.38 -0.53
CA SER A 215 11.12 15.98 -1.94
C SER A 215 11.34 14.47 -2.12
N SER A 216 11.92 13.79 -1.14
CA SER A 216 12.07 12.34 -1.18
C SER A 216 10.74 11.56 -1.13
N PHE A 217 9.66 12.19 -0.67
CA PHE A 217 8.32 11.61 -0.62
C PHE A 217 7.49 11.89 -1.88
N MET A 218 7.86 12.87 -2.69
CA MET A 218 7.07 13.28 -3.85
C MET A 218 6.76 12.13 -4.81
N PRO A 219 7.70 11.25 -5.15
CA PRO A 219 7.40 10.10 -6.01
C PRO A 219 6.32 9.17 -5.45
N ALA A 220 6.21 9.05 -4.12
CA ALA A 220 5.12 8.30 -3.50
C ALA A 220 3.79 9.04 -3.69
N VAL A 221 3.75 10.36 -3.46
CA VAL A 221 2.54 11.17 -3.62
C VAL A 221 2.03 11.11 -5.07
N GLU A 222 2.93 11.25 -6.04
CA GLU A 222 2.61 11.13 -7.48
C GLU A 222 1.99 9.77 -7.81
N ASN A 223 2.63 8.68 -7.37
CA ASN A 223 2.12 7.33 -7.59
C ASN A 223 0.77 7.11 -6.91
N TYR A 224 0.59 7.58 -5.68
CA TYR A 224 -0.68 7.44 -4.96
C TYR A 224 -1.79 8.30 -5.55
N THR A 225 -1.47 9.40 -6.22
CA THR A 225 -2.47 10.19 -6.97
C THR A 225 -3.13 9.32 -8.03
N VAL A 226 -2.35 8.63 -8.85
CA VAL A 226 -2.86 7.70 -9.88
C VAL A 226 -3.64 6.55 -9.26
N ILE A 227 -3.10 5.94 -8.19
CA ILE A 227 -3.76 4.83 -7.50
C ILE A 227 -5.11 5.26 -6.91
N PHE A 228 -5.18 6.41 -6.25
CA PHE A 228 -6.42 6.90 -5.64
C PHE A 228 -7.43 7.34 -6.70
N ALA A 229 -7.00 8.03 -7.76
CA ALA A 229 -7.87 8.35 -8.89
C ALA A 229 -8.48 7.09 -9.51
N THR A 230 -7.68 6.05 -9.71
CA THR A 230 -8.17 4.76 -10.20
C THR A 230 -9.16 4.11 -9.21
N HIS A 231 -8.91 4.20 -7.91
CA HIS A 231 -9.84 3.72 -6.89
C HIS A 231 -11.16 4.51 -6.88
N MET A 232 -11.13 5.83 -7.10
CA MET A 232 -12.35 6.64 -7.20
C MET A 232 -13.18 6.21 -8.41
N ALA A 233 -12.58 6.07 -9.58
CA ALA A 233 -13.24 5.53 -10.76
C ALA A 233 -13.85 4.15 -10.51
N MET A 234 -13.11 3.27 -9.83
CA MET A 234 -13.57 1.94 -9.45
C MET A 234 -14.76 1.98 -8.48
N ILE A 235 -14.77 2.91 -7.52
CA ILE A 235 -15.89 3.13 -6.59
C ILE A 235 -17.13 3.59 -7.35
N GLU A 236 -16.99 4.50 -8.28
CA GLU A 236 -18.06 4.98 -9.14
C GLU A 236 -18.55 3.92 -10.14
N GLY A 237 -17.77 2.89 -10.37
CA GLY A 237 -18.11 1.78 -11.27
C GLY A 237 -17.80 2.06 -12.73
N VAL A 238 -16.91 3.02 -13.00
CA VAL A 238 -16.43 3.36 -14.34
C VAL A 238 -15.04 2.81 -14.57
N TRP A 239 -14.68 2.60 -15.85
CA TRP A 239 -13.38 2.04 -16.26
C TRP A 239 -12.49 3.07 -16.92
N GLU A 240 -12.97 4.29 -17.05
CA GLU A 240 -12.24 5.43 -17.56
C GLU A 240 -11.92 6.38 -16.39
N VAL A 241 -10.65 6.64 -16.18
CA VAL A 241 -10.18 7.57 -15.15
C VAL A 241 -10.08 8.96 -15.77
N THR A 242 -10.76 9.92 -15.18
CA THR A 242 -10.87 11.29 -15.66
C THR A 242 -10.13 12.27 -14.74
N GLY A 243 -10.05 13.54 -15.14
CA GLY A 243 -9.50 14.61 -14.31
C GLY A 243 -10.22 14.78 -12.97
N ASP A 244 -11.55 14.60 -12.93
CA ASP A 244 -12.33 14.71 -11.68
C ASP A 244 -11.88 13.68 -10.63
N HIS A 245 -11.52 12.46 -11.06
CA HIS A 245 -10.98 11.45 -10.16
C HIS A 245 -9.59 11.84 -9.61
N VAL A 246 -8.78 12.51 -10.44
CA VAL A 246 -7.48 13.04 -10.03
C VAL A 246 -7.65 14.17 -9.02
N ASP A 247 -8.61 15.07 -9.23
CA ASP A 247 -8.88 16.18 -8.32
C ASP A 247 -9.33 15.67 -6.95
N MET A 248 -10.21 14.66 -6.90
CA MET A 248 -10.59 14.01 -5.64
C MET A 248 -9.41 13.36 -4.93
N ALA A 249 -8.53 12.69 -5.67
CA ALA A 249 -7.32 12.08 -5.12
C ALA A 249 -6.35 13.15 -4.61
N LYS A 250 -6.18 14.23 -5.36
CA LYS A 250 -5.34 15.37 -5.04
C LYS A 250 -5.74 16.02 -3.72
N ASP A 251 -7.03 16.28 -3.50
CA ASP A 251 -7.52 16.89 -2.26
C ASP A 251 -7.06 16.11 -1.04
N ILE A 252 -7.17 14.78 -1.08
CA ILE A 252 -6.72 13.92 0.03
C ILE A 252 -5.20 13.98 0.19
N LEU A 253 -4.46 13.84 -0.90
CA LEU A 253 -3.00 13.73 -0.86
C LEU A 253 -2.31 15.05 -0.58
N TYR A 254 -2.89 16.16 -1.04
CA TYR A 254 -2.40 17.50 -0.75
C TYR A 254 -2.44 17.80 0.75
N ASP A 255 -3.56 17.50 1.40
CA ASP A 255 -3.71 17.66 2.83
C ASP A 255 -2.75 16.76 3.63
N LEU A 256 -2.56 15.50 3.17
CA LEU A 256 -1.59 14.59 3.78
C LEU A 256 -0.17 15.15 3.66
N THR A 257 0.21 15.63 2.47
CA THR A 257 1.55 16.17 2.20
C THR A 257 1.80 17.46 2.98
N LYS A 258 0.81 18.35 3.04
CA LYS A 258 0.87 19.59 3.83
C LYS A 258 1.09 19.30 5.30
N ASN A 259 0.44 18.29 5.86
CA ASN A 259 0.60 17.88 7.26
C ASN A 259 1.98 17.27 7.57
N LEU A 260 2.76 16.88 6.58
CA LEU A 260 4.14 16.44 6.75
C LEU A 260 5.12 17.61 6.85
N ILE A 261 4.73 18.78 6.35
CA ILE A 261 5.58 19.96 6.26
C ILE A 261 5.41 20.88 7.48
N LEU A 262 4.23 20.89 8.08
CA LEU A 262 3.89 21.68 9.28
C LEU A 262 4.35 21.01 10.57
#